data_5b6e728b5f8e9f779b95cf8efee21339
#
_entry.id   5b6e728b5f8e9f779b95cf8efee21339
#
_cell.length_a   1.000
_cell.length_b   1.000
_cell.length_c   1.000
_cell.angle_alpha   90.00
_cell.angle_beta   90.00
_cell.angle_gamma   90.00
#
_symmetry.space_group_name_H-M   'P 1'
#
loop_
_entity.id
_entity.type
_entity.pdbx_description
1 polymer ?
#
loop_
_entity_poly.entity_id
_entity_poly.type
_entity_poly.pdbx_seq_one_letter_code
_entity_poly.pdbx_strand_id
1 'polypeptide(L)'
;MMKTAGLFLLCLVSIPAQSSRLPQTDSLALKSQRAKQLMAEGKFVQAVSLYRELNQEVPNNPGLMLNLGMALHMAGKKREAIPELEAAVKFDPGLAPAWLFLGTAHLQLGETTAAVKALKVVLELQPDHREARQMLAGALLSLDRVEEAVEQHKKLTELDPESQQAWYGLGLSYEALSGHAFDELQKTAPQSSYSLALLAETRLREQQFSSAFYLYRRALEEKPTLGGLHKAVAEIYRQTGHPDWADYEEKKELQLPSPDCGTQTLECHFRAGHYNELIAAAKSANTADSFYWRSRAYNELALDAFTRLGQLPPSAELHELKARIYNSQKRYTEAAGEWREALKLSTADTQIQKQLAISLKLSQDYRAALPLLQGLLRQQPTSAELNYLVGDTLLDQQRVEEAIPLLKRAVSRDPKFLAAHKSLARADLAAGKAIEAIPHLKAALPTDDDGSLHYQLAQAYQASGQPELAKKILVDYQMIQRSAAAAREAAKRATEITPP
;
A
#
# COMPACT_ATOMS: atom_id res chain seq x y z
N MET A 1 0.48 -78.00 -86.21
CA MET A 1 -0.20 -76.81 -86.76
C MET A 1 -1.46 -76.58 -85.95
N MET A 2 -1.56 -75.50 -85.38
CA MET A 2 -2.64 -74.66 -84.84
C MET A 2 -2.40 -74.27 -83.40
N LYS A 3 -2.12 -73.00 -83.26
CA LYS A 3 -1.96 -72.26 -82.03
C LYS A 3 -3.34 -71.94 -81.42
N THR A 4 -3.52 -72.26 -80.18
CA THR A 4 -4.63 -71.73 -79.40
C THR A 4 -4.15 -70.82 -78.36
N ALA A 5 -4.51 -69.52 -78.44
CA ALA A 5 -4.21 -68.48 -77.51
C ALA A 5 -5.14 -68.61 -76.30
N GLY A 6 -4.60 -68.75 -75.09
CA GLY A 6 -5.34 -68.71 -73.84
C GLY A 6 -5.40 -67.27 -73.32
N LEU A 7 -6.63 -66.76 -73.16
CA LEU A 7 -6.94 -65.46 -72.60
C LEU A 7 -6.89 -65.49 -71.07
N PHE A 8 -5.92 -64.88 -70.42
CA PHE A 8 -5.86 -64.73 -68.96
C PHE A 8 -6.65 -63.48 -68.53
N LEU A 9 -7.80 -63.68 -67.87
CA LEU A 9 -8.61 -62.64 -67.31
C LEU A 9 -7.99 -62.25 -65.93
N LEU A 10 -7.36 -61.07 -65.83
CA LEU A 10 -6.93 -60.50 -64.56
C LEU A 10 -8.12 -59.89 -63.86
N CYS A 11 -8.61 -60.53 -62.81
CA CYS A 11 -9.50 -59.94 -61.81
C CYS A 11 -8.69 -58.95 -60.94
N LEU A 12 -8.87 -57.65 -61.19
CA LEU A 12 -8.45 -56.57 -60.29
C LEU A 12 -9.37 -56.57 -59.06
N VAL A 13 -8.90 -57.11 -57.94
CA VAL A 13 -9.57 -56.96 -56.64
C VAL A 13 -9.17 -55.56 -56.13
N SER A 14 -10.07 -54.58 -56.19
CA SER A 14 -9.93 -53.30 -55.55
C SER A 14 -10.06 -53.51 -54.02
N ILE A 15 -8.91 -53.36 -53.33
CA ILE A 15 -8.87 -53.26 -51.88
C ILE A 15 -9.37 -51.87 -51.51
N PRO A 16 -10.42 -51.70 -50.71
CA PRO A 16 -10.82 -50.38 -50.23
C PRO A 16 -9.71 -49.89 -49.27
N ALA A 17 -9.14 -48.71 -49.55
CA ALA A 17 -8.29 -48.04 -48.62
C ALA A 17 -9.09 -47.75 -47.33
N GLN A 18 -8.84 -48.56 -46.30
CA GLN A 18 -9.28 -48.23 -44.96
C GLN A 18 -8.50 -46.99 -44.53
N SER A 19 -9.14 -45.82 -44.63
CA SER A 19 -8.65 -44.62 -43.90
C SER A 19 -8.72 -44.97 -42.41
N SER A 20 -7.56 -45.28 -41.82
CA SER A 20 -7.42 -45.40 -40.40
C SER A 20 -7.71 -44.03 -39.76
N ARG A 21 -8.98 -43.75 -39.49
CA ARG A 21 -9.36 -42.71 -38.53
C ARG A 21 -8.80 -43.18 -37.18
N LEU A 22 -7.74 -42.56 -36.73
CA LEU A 22 -7.33 -42.67 -35.33
C LEU A 22 -8.59 -42.49 -34.47
N PRO A 23 -8.82 -43.32 -33.44
CA PRO A 23 -9.96 -43.14 -32.57
C PRO A 23 -10.00 -41.71 -32.05
N GLN A 24 -11.18 -41.12 -32.00
CA GLN A 24 -11.38 -39.70 -31.62
C GLN A 24 -10.74 -39.35 -30.25
N THR A 25 -10.64 -40.33 -29.36
CA THR A 25 -9.97 -40.28 -28.09
C THR A 25 -8.45 -40.05 -28.19
N ASP A 26 -7.76 -40.65 -29.17
CA ASP A 26 -6.33 -40.46 -29.39
C ASP A 26 -6.01 -39.05 -29.90
N SER A 27 -6.93 -38.52 -30.73
CA SER A 27 -6.83 -37.12 -31.21
C SER A 27 -7.00 -36.09 -30.11
N LEU A 28 -7.94 -36.29 -29.17
CA LEU A 28 -8.17 -35.42 -28.01
C LEU A 28 -6.98 -35.46 -27.03
N ALA A 29 -6.43 -36.66 -26.77
CA ALA A 29 -5.27 -36.82 -25.91
C ALA A 29 -4.05 -36.09 -26.48
N LEU A 30 -3.80 -36.21 -27.79
CA LEU A 30 -2.70 -35.50 -28.46
C LEU A 30 -2.89 -33.98 -28.44
N LYS A 31 -4.11 -33.47 -28.67
CA LYS A 31 -4.41 -32.04 -28.55
C LYS A 31 -4.18 -31.54 -27.13
N SER A 32 -4.62 -32.28 -26.12
CA SER A 32 -4.42 -31.92 -24.70
C SER A 32 -2.94 -31.90 -24.32
N GLN A 33 -2.17 -32.91 -24.77
CA GLN A 33 -0.73 -32.96 -24.56
C GLN A 33 -0.02 -31.79 -25.25
N ARG A 34 -0.42 -31.44 -26.47
CA ARG A 34 0.15 -30.30 -27.21
C ARG A 34 -0.18 -28.96 -26.51
N ALA A 35 -1.40 -28.80 -26.01
CA ALA A 35 -1.79 -27.60 -25.28
C ALA A 35 -0.97 -27.44 -23.98
N LYS A 36 -0.76 -28.53 -23.22
CA LYS A 36 0.12 -28.55 -22.04
C LYS A 36 1.56 -28.20 -22.38
N GLN A 37 2.08 -28.72 -23.49
CA GLN A 37 3.41 -28.39 -23.95
C GLN A 37 3.55 -26.90 -24.29
N LEU A 38 2.56 -26.30 -24.97
CA LEU A 38 2.55 -24.88 -25.29
C LEU A 38 2.51 -24.01 -24.00
N MET A 39 1.77 -24.43 -22.97
CA MET A 39 1.80 -23.79 -21.66
C MET A 39 3.21 -23.81 -21.06
N ALA A 40 3.88 -24.95 -21.08
CA ALA A 40 5.26 -25.09 -20.59
C ALA A 40 6.28 -24.28 -21.40
N GLU A 41 6.05 -24.09 -22.71
CA GLU A 41 6.89 -23.27 -23.58
C GLU A 41 6.58 -21.75 -23.48
N GLY A 42 5.60 -21.33 -22.64
CA GLY A 42 5.18 -19.93 -22.52
C GLY A 42 4.36 -19.42 -23.73
N LYS A 43 3.94 -20.31 -24.62
CA LYS A 43 3.16 -19.97 -25.83
C LYS A 43 1.65 -19.92 -25.52
N PHE A 44 1.28 -19.10 -24.52
CA PHE A 44 -0.06 -19.08 -23.93
C PHE A 44 -1.17 -18.80 -24.93
N VAL A 45 -0.98 -17.87 -25.88
CA VAL A 45 -1.98 -17.56 -26.90
C VAL A 45 -2.32 -18.78 -27.77
N GLN A 46 -1.30 -19.60 -28.13
CA GLN A 46 -1.51 -20.82 -28.91
C GLN A 46 -2.20 -21.91 -28.05
N ALA A 47 -1.84 -22.02 -26.77
CA ALA A 47 -2.51 -22.93 -25.84
C ALA A 47 -3.99 -22.59 -25.68
N VAL A 48 -4.36 -21.29 -25.59
CA VAL A 48 -5.76 -20.84 -25.56
C VAL A 48 -6.57 -21.39 -26.73
N SER A 49 -6.03 -21.34 -27.95
CA SER A 49 -6.74 -21.84 -29.14
C SER A 49 -7.06 -23.33 -29.01
N LEU A 50 -6.08 -24.14 -28.60
CA LEU A 50 -6.27 -25.58 -28.45
C LEU A 50 -7.22 -25.93 -27.28
N TYR A 51 -7.13 -25.22 -26.15
CA TYR A 51 -8.06 -25.46 -25.02
C TYR A 51 -9.49 -25.03 -25.35
N ARG A 52 -9.70 -24.00 -26.19
CA ARG A 52 -11.03 -23.65 -26.69
C ARG A 52 -11.63 -24.76 -27.56
N GLU A 53 -10.84 -25.33 -28.48
CA GLU A 53 -11.27 -26.50 -29.29
C GLU A 53 -11.60 -27.67 -28.36
N LEU A 54 -10.74 -28.02 -27.41
CA LEU A 54 -10.99 -29.10 -26.46
C LEU A 54 -12.28 -28.91 -25.64
N ASN A 55 -12.54 -27.65 -25.17
CA ASN A 55 -13.79 -27.36 -24.45
C ASN A 55 -15.03 -27.48 -25.32
N GLN A 56 -14.92 -27.21 -26.64
CA GLN A 56 -16.03 -27.45 -27.60
C GLN A 56 -16.28 -28.93 -27.84
N GLU A 57 -15.20 -29.72 -27.93
CA GLU A 57 -15.30 -31.17 -28.18
C GLU A 57 -15.69 -31.95 -26.92
N VAL A 58 -15.30 -31.47 -25.71
CA VAL A 58 -15.65 -32.08 -24.43
C VAL A 58 -16.26 -31.02 -23.51
N PRO A 59 -17.50 -30.62 -23.72
CA PRO A 59 -18.15 -29.58 -22.92
C PRO A 59 -18.36 -30.05 -21.47
N ASN A 60 -18.46 -29.08 -20.56
CA ASN A 60 -18.70 -29.29 -19.14
C ASN A 60 -17.57 -30.07 -18.40
N ASN A 61 -16.36 -30.08 -18.94
CA ASN A 61 -15.20 -30.64 -18.27
C ASN A 61 -14.51 -29.57 -17.43
N PRO A 62 -14.55 -29.62 -16.08
CA PRO A 62 -14.00 -28.58 -15.22
C PRO A 62 -12.48 -28.45 -15.35
N GLY A 63 -11.76 -29.58 -15.63
CA GLY A 63 -10.31 -29.55 -15.84
C GLY A 63 -9.91 -28.83 -17.13
N LEU A 64 -10.67 -28.96 -18.23
CA LEU A 64 -10.41 -28.23 -19.46
C LEU A 64 -10.74 -26.74 -19.31
N MET A 65 -11.86 -26.42 -18.63
CA MET A 65 -12.23 -25.03 -18.30
C MET A 65 -11.15 -24.35 -17.45
N LEU A 66 -10.65 -25.04 -16.41
CA LEU A 66 -9.51 -24.57 -15.61
C LEU A 66 -8.30 -24.29 -16.51
N ASN A 67 -7.89 -25.24 -17.36
CA ASN A 67 -6.74 -25.09 -18.23
C ASN A 67 -6.89 -23.93 -19.22
N LEU A 68 -8.10 -23.72 -19.77
CA LEU A 68 -8.39 -22.57 -20.62
C LEU A 68 -8.30 -21.25 -19.83
N GLY A 69 -8.90 -21.20 -18.64
CA GLY A 69 -8.83 -20.05 -17.76
C GLY A 69 -7.39 -19.70 -17.37
N MET A 70 -6.58 -20.71 -17.04
CA MET A 70 -5.15 -20.53 -16.77
C MET A 70 -4.39 -20.00 -18.00
N ALA A 71 -4.63 -20.57 -19.17
CA ALA A 71 -3.99 -20.14 -20.42
C ALA A 71 -4.36 -18.69 -20.78
N LEU A 72 -5.62 -18.30 -20.62
CA LEU A 72 -6.12 -16.94 -20.81
C LEU A 72 -5.49 -15.97 -19.80
N HIS A 73 -5.41 -16.35 -18.53
CA HIS A 73 -4.77 -15.56 -17.50
C HIS A 73 -3.30 -15.30 -17.83
N MET A 74 -2.54 -16.35 -18.16
CA MET A 74 -1.13 -16.25 -18.52
C MET A 74 -0.90 -15.50 -19.83
N ALA A 75 -1.86 -15.52 -20.75
CA ALA A 75 -1.84 -14.69 -21.98
C ALA A 75 -2.20 -13.22 -21.74
N GLY A 76 -2.40 -12.80 -20.47
CA GLY A 76 -2.80 -11.44 -20.10
C GLY A 76 -4.30 -11.12 -20.31
N LYS A 77 -5.11 -12.08 -20.76
CA LYS A 77 -6.53 -11.95 -21.05
C LYS A 77 -7.40 -12.23 -19.83
N LYS A 78 -7.13 -11.51 -18.75
CA LYS A 78 -7.70 -11.77 -17.41
C LYS A 78 -9.23 -11.74 -17.38
N ARG A 79 -9.85 -10.77 -18.08
CA ARG A 79 -11.32 -10.67 -18.17
C ARG A 79 -11.94 -11.83 -18.90
N GLU A 80 -11.25 -12.42 -19.91
CA GLU A 80 -11.71 -13.62 -20.59
C GLU A 80 -11.49 -14.88 -19.73
N ALA A 81 -10.51 -14.89 -18.82
CA ALA A 81 -10.21 -16.02 -17.96
C ALA A 81 -11.29 -16.23 -16.89
N ILE A 82 -11.89 -15.17 -16.34
CA ILE A 82 -12.85 -15.23 -15.24
C ILE A 82 -14.05 -16.15 -15.57
N PRO A 83 -14.82 -15.97 -16.65
CA PRO A 83 -15.97 -16.81 -16.92
C PRO A 83 -15.62 -18.30 -17.10
N GLU A 84 -14.44 -18.62 -17.63
CA GLU A 84 -13.99 -20.01 -17.77
C GLU A 84 -13.65 -20.64 -16.41
N LEU A 85 -13.00 -19.86 -15.53
CA LEU A 85 -12.67 -20.30 -14.17
C LEU A 85 -13.94 -20.40 -13.30
N GLU A 86 -14.89 -19.47 -13.43
CA GLU A 86 -16.20 -19.54 -12.76
C GLU A 86 -17.01 -20.79 -13.22
N ALA A 87 -16.96 -21.10 -14.52
CA ALA A 87 -17.56 -22.32 -15.01
C ALA A 87 -16.88 -23.56 -14.42
N ALA A 88 -15.53 -23.59 -14.34
CA ALA A 88 -14.78 -24.69 -13.75
C ALA A 88 -15.21 -24.95 -12.30
N VAL A 89 -15.25 -23.91 -11.44
CA VAL A 89 -15.65 -24.05 -10.03
C VAL A 89 -17.13 -24.31 -9.82
N LYS A 90 -17.97 -23.96 -10.79
CA LYS A 90 -19.39 -24.31 -10.78
C LYS A 90 -19.63 -25.81 -10.99
N PHE A 91 -18.85 -26.45 -11.87
CA PHE A 91 -18.91 -27.89 -12.12
C PHE A 91 -18.15 -28.70 -11.07
N ASP A 92 -17.03 -28.17 -10.56
CA ASP A 92 -16.24 -28.78 -9.49
C ASP A 92 -15.81 -27.71 -8.47
N PRO A 93 -16.59 -27.47 -7.40
CA PRO A 93 -16.26 -26.52 -6.34
C PRO A 93 -14.99 -26.88 -5.56
N GLY A 94 -14.52 -28.14 -5.61
CA GLY A 94 -13.30 -28.61 -4.96
C GLY A 94 -12.01 -28.26 -5.69
N LEU A 95 -12.10 -27.63 -6.85
CA LEU A 95 -10.96 -27.27 -7.70
C LEU A 95 -10.21 -26.05 -7.16
N ALA A 96 -9.41 -26.23 -6.09
CA ALA A 96 -8.65 -25.16 -5.47
C ALA A 96 -7.78 -24.35 -6.46
N PRO A 97 -7.12 -24.92 -7.49
CA PRO A 97 -6.40 -24.13 -8.48
C PRO A 97 -7.30 -23.15 -9.26
N ALA A 98 -8.56 -23.51 -9.57
CA ALA A 98 -9.46 -22.60 -10.27
C ALA A 98 -9.84 -21.39 -9.39
N TRP A 99 -10.11 -21.63 -8.11
CA TRP A 99 -10.34 -20.56 -7.14
C TRP A 99 -9.11 -19.66 -6.96
N LEU A 100 -7.89 -20.23 -6.95
CA LEU A 100 -6.66 -19.47 -6.87
C LEU A 100 -6.48 -18.53 -8.07
N PHE A 101 -6.66 -19.05 -9.29
CA PHE A 101 -6.58 -18.24 -10.50
C PHE A 101 -7.70 -17.18 -10.59
N LEU A 102 -8.92 -17.48 -10.11
CA LEU A 102 -9.99 -16.49 -9.95
C LEU A 102 -9.55 -15.37 -9.01
N GLY A 103 -9.06 -15.72 -7.84
CA GLY A 103 -8.54 -14.75 -6.87
C GLY A 103 -7.45 -13.86 -7.46
N THR A 104 -6.49 -14.46 -8.15
CA THR A 104 -5.38 -13.74 -8.79
C THR A 104 -5.87 -12.84 -9.94
N ALA A 105 -6.80 -13.32 -10.78
CA ALA A 105 -7.36 -12.53 -11.88
C ALA A 105 -8.12 -11.30 -11.36
N HIS A 106 -8.95 -11.47 -10.33
CA HIS A 106 -9.67 -10.38 -9.69
C HIS A 106 -8.72 -9.36 -9.04
N LEU A 107 -7.66 -9.80 -8.34
CA LEU A 107 -6.63 -8.87 -7.78
C LEU A 107 -6.00 -8.02 -8.87
N GLN A 108 -5.62 -8.64 -9.98
CA GLN A 108 -4.97 -7.94 -11.09
C GLN A 108 -5.90 -6.99 -11.86
N LEU A 109 -7.22 -7.16 -11.71
CA LEU A 109 -8.24 -6.24 -12.25
C LEU A 109 -8.70 -5.18 -11.23
N GLY A 110 -8.19 -5.22 -10.00
CA GLY A 110 -8.61 -4.32 -8.92
C GLY A 110 -9.96 -4.69 -8.29
N GLU A 111 -10.48 -5.87 -8.57
CA GLU A 111 -11.76 -6.39 -8.06
C GLU A 111 -11.54 -7.11 -6.71
N THR A 112 -10.96 -6.39 -5.74
CA THR A 112 -10.40 -6.94 -4.51
C THR A 112 -11.42 -7.73 -3.67
N THR A 113 -12.68 -7.26 -3.62
CA THR A 113 -13.74 -7.98 -2.86
C THR A 113 -14.04 -9.37 -3.45
N ALA A 114 -14.04 -9.51 -4.78
CA ALA A 114 -14.21 -10.79 -5.45
C ALA A 114 -13.00 -11.70 -5.20
N ALA A 115 -11.81 -11.15 -5.25
CA ALA A 115 -10.57 -11.86 -4.93
C ALA A 115 -10.58 -12.45 -3.52
N VAL A 116 -10.98 -11.67 -2.51
CA VAL A 116 -11.11 -12.14 -1.11
C VAL A 116 -12.03 -13.33 -1.01
N LYS A 117 -13.19 -13.33 -1.71
CA LYS A 117 -14.12 -14.47 -1.71
C LYS A 117 -13.46 -15.72 -2.28
N ALA A 118 -12.83 -15.63 -3.44
CA ALA A 118 -12.17 -16.75 -4.09
C ALA A 118 -11.01 -17.31 -3.26
N LEU A 119 -10.16 -16.44 -2.72
CA LEU A 119 -9.00 -16.84 -1.91
C LEU A 119 -9.41 -17.49 -0.57
N LYS A 120 -10.52 -17.06 0.05
CA LYS A 120 -11.07 -17.74 1.23
C LYS A 120 -11.46 -19.17 0.93
N VAL A 121 -12.09 -19.44 -0.22
CA VAL A 121 -12.43 -20.82 -0.64
C VAL A 121 -11.16 -21.66 -0.84
N VAL A 122 -10.09 -21.08 -1.41
CA VAL A 122 -8.81 -21.81 -1.50
C VAL A 122 -8.34 -22.24 -0.11
N LEU A 123 -8.43 -21.38 0.91
CA LEU A 123 -8.00 -21.71 2.26
C LEU A 123 -8.97 -22.63 3.02
N GLU A 124 -10.24 -22.69 2.65
CA GLU A 124 -11.18 -23.69 3.13
C GLU A 124 -10.82 -25.09 2.59
N LEU A 125 -10.42 -25.17 1.32
CA LEU A 125 -10.02 -26.41 0.66
C LEU A 125 -8.59 -26.85 1.04
N GLN A 126 -7.70 -25.88 1.22
CA GLN A 126 -6.26 -26.07 1.49
C GLN A 126 -5.79 -25.08 2.58
N PRO A 127 -6.01 -25.38 3.88
CA PRO A 127 -5.72 -24.45 4.98
C PRO A 127 -4.28 -23.95 5.06
N ASP A 128 -3.31 -24.73 4.59
CA ASP A 128 -1.88 -24.40 4.66
C ASP A 128 -1.33 -23.82 3.34
N HIS A 129 -2.21 -23.39 2.41
CA HIS A 129 -1.78 -22.81 1.13
C HIS A 129 -1.21 -21.40 1.34
N ARG A 130 0.11 -21.29 1.49
CA ARG A 130 0.84 -20.07 1.85
C ARG A 130 0.58 -18.92 0.87
N GLU A 131 0.69 -19.18 -0.44
CA GLU A 131 0.51 -18.16 -1.48
C GLU A 131 -0.90 -17.54 -1.46
N ALA A 132 -1.95 -18.37 -1.37
CA ALA A 132 -3.32 -17.89 -1.27
C ALA A 132 -3.53 -17.04 0.01
N ARG A 133 -2.94 -17.49 1.13
CA ARG A 133 -2.99 -16.77 2.40
C ARG A 133 -2.30 -15.42 2.32
N GLN A 134 -1.13 -15.34 1.68
CA GLN A 134 -0.40 -14.10 1.46
C GLN A 134 -1.19 -13.13 0.59
N MET A 135 -1.76 -13.63 -0.53
CA MET A 135 -2.63 -12.81 -1.39
C MET A 135 -3.88 -12.34 -0.67
N LEU A 136 -4.49 -13.20 0.15
CA LEU A 136 -5.67 -12.85 0.95
C LEU A 136 -5.34 -11.75 1.96
N ALA A 137 -4.21 -11.86 2.68
CA ALA A 137 -3.77 -10.86 3.64
C ALA A 137 -3.57 -9.48 2.98
N GLY A 138 -2.88 -9.42 1.84
CA GLY A 138 -2.70 -8.18 1.07
C GLY A 138 -4.02 -7.59 0.56
N ALA A 139 -4.94 -8.46 0.08
CA ALA A 139 -6.27 -8.03 -0.34
C ALA A 139 -7.10 -7.46 0.82
N LEU A 140 -7.04 -8.08 1.99
CA LEU A 140 -7.73 -7.61 3.20
C LEU A 140 -7.20 -6.26 3.66
N LEU A 141 -5.87 -6.04 3.65
CA LEU A 141 -5.27 -4.73 3.94
C LEU A 141 -5.75 -3.66 2.97
N SER A 142 -5.83 -3.96 1.67
CA SER A 142 -6.31 -2.98 0.68
C SER A 142 -7.82 -2.65 0.81
N LEU A 143 -8.59 -3.49 1.51
CA LEU A 143 -9.99 -3.25 1.85
C LEU A 143 -10.19 -2.70 3.27
N ASP A 144 -9.11 -2.32 3.95
CA ASP A 144 -9.13 -1.85 5.35
C ASP A 144 -9.71 -2.87 6.35
N ARG A 145 -9.67 -4.17 6.02
CA ARG A 145 -10.08 -5.30 6.87
C ARG A 145 -8.88 -5.83 7.65
N VAL A 146 -8.32 -4.96 8.48
CA VAL A 146 -6.96 -5.14 9.03
C VAL A 146 -6.90 -6.28 10.06
N GLU A 147 -7.94 -6.46 10.90
CA GLU A 147 -8.00 -7.57 11.86
C GLU A 147 -7.93 -8.93 11.16
N GLU A 148 -8.65 -9.08 10.05
CA GLU A 148 -8.59 -10.33 9.27
C GLU A 148 -7.23 -10.52 8.60
N ALA A 149 -6.57 -9.44 8.20
CA ALA A 149 -5.20 -9.51 7.65
C ALA A 149 -4.19 -9.98 8.70
N VAL A 150 -4.30 -9.47 9.96
CA VAL A 150 -3.48 -9.94 11.09
C VAL A 150 -3.60 -11.45 11.28
N GLU A 151 -4.83 -11.99 11.26
CA GLU A 151 -5.05 -13.44 11.39
C GLU A 151 -4.33 -14.23 10.27
N GLN A 152 -4.38 -13.72 9.03
CA GLN A 152 -3.70 -14.37 7.93
C GLN A 152 -2.15 -14.30 8.08
N HIS A 153 -1.60 -13.13 8.44
CA HIS A 153 -0.16 -12.97 8.63
C HIS A 153 0.36 -13.77 9.84
N LYS A 154 -0.38 -13.82 10.97
CA LYS A 154 -0.05 -14.70 12.10
C LYS A 154 0.07 -16.15 11.63
N LYS A 155 -0.93 -16.63 10.89
CA LYS A 155 -0.89 -18.02 10.39
C LYS A 155 0.28 -18.26 9.44
N LEU A 156 0.67 -17.25 8.64
CA LEU A 156 1.86 -17.35 7.78
C LEU A 156 3.15 -17.45 8.59
N THR A 157 3.31 -16.69 9.68
CA THR A 157 4.49 -16.78 10.54
C THR A 157 4.57 -18.10 11.31
N GLU A 158 3.42 -18.76 11.58
CA GLU A 158 3.37 -20.11 12.15
C GLU A 158 3.78 -21.17 11.11
N LEU A 159 3.28 -21.05 9.87
CA LEU A 159 3.57 -21.99 8.78
C LEU A 159 5.01 -21.87 8.26
N ASP A 160 5.59 -20.68 8.37
CA ASP A 160 6.93 -20.38 7.91
C ASP A 160 7.57 -19.28 8.79
N PRO A 161 8.22 -19.68 9.91
CA PRO A 161 8.84 -18.72 10.83
C PRO A 161 10.04 -17.96 10.24
N GLU A 162 10.56 -18.37 9.09
CA GLU A 162 11.66 -17.70 8.38
C GLU A 162 11.18 -16.82 7.23
N SER A 163 9.87 -16.71 7.02
CA SER A 163 9.30 -15.86 5.98
C SER A 163 9.39 -14.38 6.35
N GLN A 164 10.33 -13.66 5.72
CA GLN A 164 10.46 -12.20 5.86
C GLN A 164 9.17 -11.48 5.48
N GLN A 165 8.52 -11.90 4.40
CA GLN A 165 7.27 -11.31 3.93
C GLN A 165 6.13 -11.46 4.95
N ALA A 166 6.07 -12.61 5.66
CA ALA A 166 5.06 -12.83 6.69
C ALA A 166 5.26 -11.90 7.90
N TRP A 167 6.49 -11.79 8.40
CA TRP A 167 6.81 -10.91 9.54
C TRP A 167 6.65 -9.44 9.18
N TYR A 168 7.08 -9.02 7.99
CA TYR A 168 6.87 -7.67 7.49
C TYR A 168 5.38 -7.33 7.39
N GLY A 169 4.59 -8.22 6.75
CA GLY A 169 3.15 -8.05 6.62
C GLY A 169 2.42 -8.01 7.97
N LEU A 170 2.85 -8.83 8.95
CA LEU A 170 2.31 -8.83 10.30
C LEU A 170 2.58 -7.48 11.00
N GLY A 171 3.82 -6.99 10.93
CA GLY A 171 4.20 -5.70 11.50
C GLY A 171 3.36 -4.55 10.91
N LEU A 172 3.24 -4.51 9.56
CA LEU A 172 2.42 -3.50 8.88
C LEU A 172 0.93 -3.57 9.28
N SER A 173 0.39 -4.78 9.46
CA SER A 173 -1.00 -4.96 9.88
C SER A 173 -1.21 -4.43 11.31
N TYR A 174 -0.26 -4.65 12.20
CA TYR A 174 -0.34 -4.09 13.55
C TYR A 174 -0.15 -2.57 13.56
N GLU A 175 0.74 -2.00 12.74
CA GLU A 175 0.83 -0.54 12.56
C GLU A 175 -0.51 0.06 12.10
N ALA A 176 -1.18 -0.59 11.15
CA ALA A 176 -2.49 -0.14 10.67
C ALA A 176 -3.55 -0.18 11.79
N LEU A 177 -3.61 -1.25 12.61
CA LEU A 177 -4.52 -1.32 13.77
C LEU A 177 -4.20 -0.25 14.82
N SER A 178 -2.91 0.04 15.05
CA SER A 178 -2.50 1.14 15.92
C SER A 178 -3.00 2.48 15.39
N GLY A 179 -2.88 2.71 14.07
CA GLY A 179 -3.42 3.89 13.41
C GLY A 179 -4.93 4.02 13.57
N HIS A 180 -5.69 2.95 13.35
CA HIS A 180 -7.15 2.95 13.56
C HIS A 180 -7.52 3.31 15.01
N ALA A 181 -6.84 2.74 16.00
CA ALA A 181 -7.10 3.06 17.40
C ALA A 181 -6.77 4.53 17.73
N PHE A 182 -5.69 5.06 17.14
CA PHE A 182 -5.34 6.47 17.26
C PHE A 182 -6.38 7.39 16.59
N ASP A 183 -6.85 7.06 15.41
CA ASP A 183 -7.87 7.85 14.69
C ASP A 183 -9.19 7.90 15.48
N GLU A 184 -9.61 6.79 16.09
CA GLU A 184 -10.79 6.76 16.95
C GLU A 184 -10.57 7.60 18.24
N LEU A 185 -9.36 7.57 18.81
CA LEU A 185 -9.01 8.43 19.94
C LEU A 185 -9.08 9.92 19.55
N GLN A 186 -8.55 10.29 18.38
CA GLN A 186 -8.59 11.66 17.87
C GLN A 186 -10.02 12.15 17.62
N LYS A 187 -10.92 11.28 17.17
CA LYS A 187 -12.33 11.62 16.98
C LYS A 187 -13.08 11.81 18.31
N THR A 188 -12.77 10.99 19.31
CA THR A 188 -13.52 10.95 20.58
C THR A 188 -12.97 11.89 21.63
N ALA A 189 -11.64 12.06 21.71
CA ALA A 189 -10.97 12.83 22.77
C ALA A 189 -9.68 13.48 22.26
N PRO A 190 -9.74 14.42 21.28
CA PRO A 190 -8.55 14.96 20.58
C PRO A 190 -7.58 15.74 21.46
N GLN A 191 -8.04 16.30 22.57
CA GLN A 191 -7.21 17.09 23.50
C GLN A 191 -6.86 16.35 24.79
N SER A 192 -7.27 15.09 24.96
CA SER A 192 -6.96 14.31 26.15
C SER A 192 -5.47 14.03 26.30
N SER A 193 -5.01 13.83 27.52
CA SER A 193 -3.64 13.39 27.85
C SER A 193 -3.22 12.17 27.03
N TYR A 194 -4.13 11.25 26.78
CA TYR A 194 -3.91 10.07 25.93
C TYR A 194 -3.61 10.42 24.47
N SER A 195 -4.41 11.33 23.90
CA SER A 195 -4.24 11.79 22.52
C SER A 195 -2.94 12.58 22.35
N LEU A 196 -2.66 13.47 23.31
CA LEU A 196 -1.42 14.25 23.34
C LEU A 196 -0.20 13.33 23.46
N ALA A 197 -0.27 12.28 24.29
CA ALA A 197 0.83 11.32 24.47
C ALA A 197 1.15 10.54 23.18
N LEU A 198 0.14 10.01 22.46
CA LEU A 198 0.38 9.30 21.18
C LEU A 198 0.89 10.24 20.10
N LEU A 199 0.38 11.47 20.04
CA LEU A 199 0.88 12.46 19.10
C LEU A 199 2.35 12.83 19.41
N ALA A 200 2.68 12.97 20.71
CA ALA A 200 4.06 13.22 21.16
C ALA A 200 4.98 12.05 20.77
N GLU A 201 4.54 10.81 20.93
CA GLU A 201 5.28 9.61 20.53
C GLU A 201 5.58 9.61 19.03
N THR A 202 4.60 9.99 18.20
CA THR A 202 4.79 10.14 16.76
C THR A 202 5.85 11.21 16.45
N ARG A 203 5.76 12.39 17.10
CA ARG A 203 6.74 13.48 16.93
C ARG A 203 8.15 13.07 17.39
N LEU A 204 8.24 12.26 18.45
CA LEU A 204 9.52 11.74 18.93
C LEU A 204 10.16 10.79 17.91
N ARG A 205 9.39 9.88 17.32
CA ARG A 205 9.86 9.00 16.24
C ARG A 205 10.32 9.77 15.00
N GLU A 206 9.66 10.87 14.69
CA GLU A 206 10.05 11.80 13.62
C GLU A 206 11.24 12.70 13.98
N GLN A 207 11.84 12.53 15.16
CA GLN A 207 12.93 13.37 15.71
C GLN A 207 12.54 14.85 15.88
N GLN A 208 11.25 15.14 16.02
CA GLN A 208 10.74 16.49 16.28
C GLN A 208 10.70 16.74 17.80
N PHE A 209 11.87 16.77 18.43
CA PHE A 209 12.03 16.75 19.89
C PHE A 209 11.27 17.86 20.61
N SER A 210 11.36 19.11 20.14
CA SER A 210 10.68 20.24 20.76
C SER A 210 9.13 20.06 20.74
N SER A 211 8.59 19.61 19.62
CA SER A 211 7.15 19.36 19.50
C SER A 211 6.70 18.19 20.39
N ALA A 212 7.48 17.10 20.42
CA ALA A 212 7.22 15.96 21.29
C ALA A 212 7.26 16.37 22.79
N PHE A 213 8.28 17.14 23.18
CA PHE A 213 8.43 17.65 24.53
C PHE A 213 7.20 18.44 25.00
N TYR A 214 6.76 19.40 24.19
CA TYR A 214 5.58 20.20 24.50
C TYR A 214 4.32 19.35 24.71
N LEU A 215 4.09 18.38 23.82
CA LEU A 215 2.92 17.52 23.90
C LEU A 215 2.96 16.59 25.13
N TYR A 216 4.14 16.02 25.45
CA TYR A 216 4.29 15.22 26.66
C TYR A 216 4.11 16.03 27.93
N ARG A 217 4.63 17.26 27.98
CA ARG A 217 4.43 18.15 29.14
C ARG A 217 2.96 18.44 29.35
N ARG A 218 2.23 18.76 28.31
CA ARG A 218 0.76 18.94 28.38
C ARG A 218 0.03 17.69 28.84
N ALA A 219 0.43 16.53 28.34
CA ALA A 219 -0.18 15.27 28.76
C ALA A 219 0.08 15.00 30.26
N LEU A 220 1.28 15.30 30.76
CA LEU A 220 1.65 15.19 32.18
C LEU A 220 0.92 16.21 33.07
N GLU A 221 0.65 17.42 32.59
CA GLU A 221 -0.14 18.42 33.31
C GLU A 221 -1.57 17.90 33.59
N GLU A 222 -2.19 17.21 32.64
CA GLU A 222 -3.53 16.64 32.78
C GLU A 222 -3.53 15.32 33.56
N LYS A 223 -2.54 14.43 33.28
CA LYS A 223 -2.43 13.10 33.89
C LYS A 223 -1.00 12.80 34.33
N PRO A 224 -0.56 13.32 35.50
CA PRO A 224 0.82 13.18 35.97
C PRO A 224 1.27 11.74 36.23
N THR A 225 0.30 10.82 36.45
CA THR A 225 0.56 9.41 36.78
C THR A 225 0.53 8.48 35.57
N LEU A 226 0.36 9.01 34.36
CA LEU A 226 0.34 8.17 33.16
C LEU A 226 1.75 7.61 32.89
N GLY A 227 1.91 6.32 33.06
CA GLY A 227 3.20 5.63 32.97
C GLY A 227 3.85 5.75 31.59
N GLY A 228 5.17 5.90 31.60
CA GLY A 228 6.00 5.99 30.41
C GLY A 228 6.23 7.41 29.88
N LEU A 229 5.45 8.42 30.32
CA LEU A 229 5.59 9.78 29.81
C LEU A 229 6.87 10.46 30.34
N HIS A 230 7.19 10.31 31.62
CA HIS A 230 8.45 10.81 32.18
C HIS A 230 9.65 10.15 31.53
N LYS A 231 9.58 8.84 31.22
CA LYS A 231 10.63 8.13 30.47
C LYS A 231 10.80 8.70 29.06
N ALA A 232 9.71 9.03 28.37
CA ALA A 232 9.76 9.63 27.04
C ALA A 232 10.37 11.07 27.08
N VAL A 233 10.04 11.86 28.09
CA VAL A 233 10.65 13.18 28.31
C VAL A 233 12.13 13.03 28.63
N ALA A 234 12.55 12.06 29.44
CA ALA A 234 13.95 11.76 29.71
C ALA A 234 14.73 11.41 28.44
N GLU A 235 14.14 10.63 27.54
CA GLU A 235 14.76 10.34 26.24
C GLU A 235 14.96 11.61 25.41
N ILE A 236 13.99 12.52 25.37
CA ILE A 236 14.14 13.81 24.68
C ILE A 236 15.31 14.60 25.28
N TYR A 237 15.43 14.67 26.60
CA TYR A 237 16.52 15.36 27.26
C TYR A 237 17.89 14.76 26.91
N ARG A 238 18.02 13.42 26.82
CA ARG A 238 19.28 12.78 26.37
C ARG A 238 19.60 13.14 24.93
N GLN A 239 18.63 13.06 24.03
CA GLN A 239 18.82 13.35 22.61
C GLN A 239 19.15 14.82 22.34
N THR A 240 18.80 15.72 23.29
CA THR A 240 19.04 17.15 23.17
C THR A 240 20.21 17.63 24.04
N GLY A 241 20.97 16.70 24.63
CA GLY A 241 22.24 17.04 25.34
C GLY A 241 22.06 17.44 26.81
N HIS A 242 20.98 17.04 27.47
CA HIS A 242 20.65 17.35 28.86
C HIS A 242 20.54 16.08 29.74
N PRO A 243 21.62 15.29 29.92
CA PRO A 243 21.55 14.02 30.65
C PRO A 243 21.10 14.17 32.12
N ASP A 244 21.53 15.23 32.80
CA ASP A 244 21.14 15.47 34.20
C ASP A 244 19.62 15.68 34.35
N TRP A 245 18.98 16.30 33.37
CA TRP A 245 17.53 16.49 33.34
C TRP A 245 16.83 15.18 33.05
N ALA A 246 17.42 14.34 32.21
CA ALA A 246 16.90 13.01 31.92
C ALA A 246 16.87 12.15 33.20
N ASP A 247 17.93 12.15 33.99
CA ASP A 247 18.01 11.41 35.24
C ASP A 247 16.95 11.85 36.24
N TYR A 248 16.62 13.16 36.26
CA TYR A 248 15.54 13.66 37.10
C TYR A 248 14.17 13.14 36.69
N GLU A 249 13.86 13.14 35.39
CA GLU A 249 12.59 12.60 34.89
C GLU A 249 12.50 11.08 35.06
N GLU A 250 13.60 10.33 34.92
CA GLU A 250 13.62 8.90 35.23
C GLU A 250 13.32 8.60 36.69
N LYS A 251 13.85 9.40 37.61
CA LYS A 251 13.52 9.26 39.03
C LYS A 251 12.03 9.48 39.28
N LYS A 252 11.39 10.44 38.60
CA LYS A 252 9.93 10.64 38.68
C LYS A 252 9.18 9.43 38.17
N GLU A 253 9.59 8.85 37.00
CA GLU A 253 8.96 7.65 36.48
C GLU A 253 9.01 6.49 37.47
N LEU A 254 10.16 6.29 38.12
CA LEU A 254 10.33 5.23 39.14
C LEU A 254 9.51 5.48 40.42
N GLN A 255 9.16 6.72 40.71
CA GLN A 255 8.35 7.10 41.88
C GLN A 255 6.84 7.05 41.60
N LEU A 256 6.43 6.82 40.35
CA LEU A 256 5.02 6.67 40.04
C LEU A 256 4.40 5.51 40.81
N PRO A 257 3.18 5.67 41.35
CA PRO A 257 2.48 4.58 42.00
C PRO A 257 2.24 3.44 41.00
N SER A 258 2.31 2.22 41.50
CA SER A 258 1.89 1.07 40.69
C SER A 258 0.41 1.21 40.35
N PRO A 259 0.00 0.88 39.10
CA PRO A 259 -1.40 0.95 38.73
C PRO A 259 -2.22 -0.03 39.57
N ASP A 260 -3.41 0.40 39.97
CA ASP A 260 -4.39 -0.50 40.57
C ASP A 260 -5.01 -1.39 39.46
N CYS A 261 -4.63 -2.65 39.43
CA CYS A 261 -5.07 -3.58 38.39
C CYS A 261 -6.58 -3.92 38.44
N GLY A 262 -7.27 -3.57 39.51
CA GLY A 262 -8.73 -3.67 39.58
C GLY A 262 -9.44 -2.60 38.76
N THR A 263 -8.86 -1.39 38.70
CA THR A 263 -9.43 -0.23 37.99
C THR A 263 -8.64 0.15 36.75
N GLN A 264 -7.35 -0.17 36.69
CA GLN A 264 -6.41 0.16 35.58
C GLN A 264 -5.91 -1.11 34.86
N THR A 265 -6.83 -2.03 34.61
CA THR A 265 -6.52 -3.36 34.05
C THR A 265 -5.71 -3.27 32.74
N LEU A 266 -6.02 -2.32 31.86
CA LEU A 266 -5.32 -2.19 30.56
C LEU A 266 -3.87 -1.76 30.75
N GLU A 267 -3.59 -0.82 31.65
CA GLU A 267 -2.22 -0.42 31.99
C GLU A 267 -1.43 -1.57 32.61
N CYS A 268 -2.06 -2.36 33.49
CA CYS A 268 -1.42 -3.52 34.09
C CYS A 268 -1.03 -4.57 33.04
N HIS A 269 -1.93 -4.89 32.11
CA HIS A 269 -1.62 -5.81 31.01
C HIS A 269 -0.49 -5.26 30.14
N PHE A 270 -0.51 -3.95 29.84
CA PHE A 270 0.54 -3.32 29.03
C PHE A 270 1.92 -3.43 29.71
N ARG A 271 2.01 -3.08 31.01
CA ARG A 271 3.26 -3.17 31.78
C ARG A 271 3.78 -4.59 31.94
N ALA A 272 2.89 -5.58 31.94
CA ALA A 272 3.22 -7.00 31.99
C ALA A 272 3.60 -7.59 30.61
N GLY A 273 3.48 -6.82 29.52
CA GLY A 273 3.71 -7.33 28.17
C GLY A 273 2.59 -8.23 27.63
N HIS A 274 1.45 -8.26 28.31
CA HIS A 274 0.28 -9.09 27.93
C HIS A 274 -0.59 -8.36 26.90
N TYR A 275 -0.02 -8.06 25.73
CA TYR A 275 -0.67 -7.21 24.72
C TYR A 275 -1.92 -7.83 24.11
N ASN A 276 -1.96 -9.15 23.92
CA ASN A 276 -3.13 -9.82 23.36
C ASN A 276 -4.32 -9.79 24.33
N GLU A 277 -4.07 -10.00 25.63
CA GLU A 277 -5.06 -9.92 26.71
C GLU A 277 -5.59 -8.49 26.84
N LEU A 278 -4.69 -7.49 26.76
CA LEU A 278 -5.07 -6.09 26.73
C LEU A 278 -6.03 -5.79 25.58
N ILE A 279 -5.68 -6.20 24.35
CA ILE A 279 -6.50 -5.99 23.16
C ILE A 279 -7.86 -6.64 23.32
N ALA A 280 -7.91 -7.87 23.85
CA ALA A 280 -9.16 -8.59 24.11
C ALA A 280 -10.04 -7.86 25.15
N ALA A 281 -9.45 -7.41 26.26
CA ALA A 281 -10.13 -6.67 27.31
C ALA A 281 -10.66 -5.29 26.83
N ALA A 282 -9.90 -4.62 25.97
CA ALA A 282 -10.23 -3.29 25.46
C ALA A 282 -11.20 -3.31 24.26
N LYS A 283 -11.45 -4.48 23.64
CA LYS A 283 -12.13 -4.60 22.32
C LYS A 283 -13.53 -4.00 22.29
N SER A 284 -14.29 -4.15 23.38
CA SER A 284 -15.68 -3.68 23.47
C SER A 284 -15.82 -2.26 24.03
N ALA A 285 -14.75 -1.67 24.55
CA ALA A 285 -14.78 -0.35 25.18
C ALA A 285 -14.41 0.74 24.16
N ASN A 286 -15.32 1.71 23.98
CA ASN A 286 -15.11 2.87 23.12
C ASN A 286 -14.73 4.10 23.96
N THR A 287 -13.66 3.98 24.76
CA THR A 287 -13.15 5.02 25.65
C THR A 287 -11.77 5.49 25.22
N ALA A 288 -11.38 6.71 25.59
CA ALA A 288 -10.05 7.25 25.29
C ALA A 288 -8.93 6.36 25.86
N ASP A 289 -9.13 5.81 27.05
CA ASP A 289 -8.21 4.86 27.68
C ASP A 289 -8.04 3.58 26.85
N SER A 290 -9.16 2.99 26.41
CA SER A 290 -9.17 1.79 25.58
C SER A 290 -8.43 2.00 24.25
N PHE A 291 -8.68 3.10 23.55
CA PHE A 291 -8.02 3.41 22.31
C PHE A 291 -6.52 3.66 22.48
N TYR A 292 -6.14 4.38 23.53
CA TYR A 292 -4.75 4.65 23.87
C TYR A 292 -3.96 3.35 24.08
N TRP A 293 -4.43 2.50 24.99
CA TRP A 293 -3.73 1.26 25.31
C TRP A 293 -3.72 0.27 24.15
N ARG A 294 -4.80 0.19 23.36
CA ARG A 294 -4.83 -0.61 22.14
C ARG A 294 -3.80 -0.13 21.12
N SER A 295 -3.74 1.17 20.87
CA SER A 295 -2.75 1.74 19.93
C SER A 295 -1.33 1.38 20.37
N ARG A 296 -1.00 1.54 21.65
CA ARG A 296 0.31 1.18 22.19
C ARG A 296 0.58 -0.32 22.12
N ALA A 297 -0.38 -1.16 22.48
CA ALA A 297 -0.21 -2.62 22.39
C ALA A 297 0.04 -3.09 20.96
N TYR A 298 -0.67 -2.53 19.98
CA TYR A 298 -0.41 -2.82 18.57
C TYR A 298 0.97 -2.33 18.10
N ASN A 299 1.45 -1.18 18.59
CA ASN A 299 2.80 -0.71 18.29
C ASN A 299 3.88 -1.68 18.83
N GLU A 300 3.71 -2.20 20.05
CA GLU A 300 4.64 -3.19 20.62
C GLU A 300 4.61 -4.50 19.81
N LEU A 301 3.43 -4.99 19.44
CA LEU A 301 3.31 -6.19 18.57
C LEU A 301 3.91 -5.96 17.18
N ALA A 302 3.80 -4.75 16.62
CA ALA A 302 4.46 -4.39 15.38
C ALA A 302 5.99 -4.40 15.53
N LEU A 303 6.49 -3.84 16.64
CA LEU A 303 7.92 -3.81 16.97
C LEU A 303 8.48 -5.23 17.12
N ASP A 304 7.76 -6.12 17.79
CA ASP A 304 8.15 -7.53 17.92
C ASP A 304 8.26 -8.21 16.54
N ALA A 305 7.26 -7.99 15.67
CA ALA A 305 7.28 -8.55 14.32
C ALA A 305 8.45 -7.99 13.48
N PHE A 306 8.72 -6.69 13.54
CA PHE A 306 9.85 -6.08 12.84
C PHE A 306 11.21 -6.46 13.44
N THR A 307 11.27 -6.67 14.75
CA THR A 307 12.47 -7.18 15.42
C THR A 307 12.79 -8.59 14.93
N ARG A 308 11.77 -9.42 14.79
CA ARG A 308 11.94 -10.76 14.24
C ARG A 308 12.39 -10.72 12.77
N LEU A 309 11.80 -9.85 11.95
CA LEU A 309 12.27 -9.59 10.58
C LEU A 309 13.75 -9.20 10.55
N GLY A 310 14.18 -8.32 11.48
CA GLY A 310 15.57 -7.86 11.57
C GLY A 310 16.59 -8.94 11.97
N GLN A 311 16.13 -10.05 12.56
CA GLN A 311 16.95 -11.22 12.92
C GLN A 311 17.11 -12.21 11.76
N LEU A 312 16.31 -12.11 10.71
CA LEU A 312 16.37 -12.93 9.52
C LEU A 312 17.43 -12.41 8.54
N PRO A 313 17.83 -13.20 7.54
CA PRO A 313 18.76 -12.75 6.50
C PRO A 313 18.25 -11.48 5.79
N PRO A 314 19.14 -10.64 5.24
CA PRO A 314 18.74 -9.44 4.49
C PRO A 314 17.75 -9.76 3.37
N SER A 315 16.69 -8.97 3.28
CA SER A 315 15.60 -9.15 2.31
C SER A 315 15.07 -7.81 1.80
N ALA A 316 14.28 -7.84 0.74
CA ALA A 316 13.63 -6.64 0.23
C ALA A 316 12.76 -5.97 1.32
N GLU A 317 12.02 -6.75 2.08
CA GLU A 317 11.13 -6.29 3.15
C GLU A 317 11.89 -5.58 4.28
N LEU A 318 13.08 -6.07 4.65
CA LEU A 318 13.93 -5.42 5.64
C LEU A 318 14.44 -4.06 5.14
N HIS A 319 14.86 -3.99 3.87
CA HIS A 319 15.27 -2.73 3.25
C HIS A 319 14.10 -1.76 3.10
N GLU A 320 12.91 -2.24 2.73
CA GLU A 320 11.68 -1.44 2.71
C GLU A 320 11.36 -0.84 4.08
N LEU A 321 11.43 -1.65 5.16
CA LEU A 321 11.21 -1.18 6.53
C LEU A 321 12.18 -0.05 6.89
N LYS A 322 13.49 -0.23 6.63
CA LYS A 322 14.51 0.79 6.88
C LYS A 322 14.26 2.07 6.07
N ALA A 323 13.91 1.92 4.80
CA ALA A 323 13.59 3.06 3.94
C ALA A 323 12.38 3.85 4.44
N ARG A 324 11.33 3.17 4.92
CA ARG A 324 10.16 3.82 5.54
C ARG A 324 10.54 4.58 6.81
N ILE A 325 11.39 4.01 7.67
CA ILE A 325 11.91 4.69 8.87
C ILE A 325 12.68 5.94 8.47
N TYR A 326 13.60 5.86 7.52
CA TYR A 326 14.34 7.03 7.05
C TYR A 326 13.44 8.10 6.42
N ASN A 327 12.41 7.70 5.66
CA ASN A 327 11.42 8.63 5.09
C ASN A 327 10.64 9.37 6.20
N SER A 328 10.22 8.69 7.26
CA SER A 328 9.50 9.34 8.39
C SER A 328 10.39 10.36 9.12
N GLN A 329 11.70 10.12 9.15
CA GLN A 329 12.71 11.03 9.68
C GLN A 329 13.14 12.12 8.68
N LYS A 330 12.56 12.18 7.48
CA LYS A 330 12.91 13.09 6.38
C LYS A 330 14.35 12.90 5.85
N ARG A 331 14.94 11.75 6.12
CA ARG A 331 16.27 11.34 5.65
C ARG A 331 16.13 10.67 4.27
N TYR A 332 15.72 11.45 3.30
CA TYR A 332 15.29 10.93 1.99
C TYR A 332 16.42 10.32 1.17
N THR A 333 17.66 10.79 1.35
CA THR A 333 18.84 10.21 0.68
C THR A 333 19.12 8.79 1.16
N GLU A 334 19.09 8.58 2.46
CA GLU A 334 19.27 7.26 3.08
C GLU A 334 18.08 6.34 2.72
N ALA A 335 16.87 6.88 2.75
CA ALA A 335 15.69 6.13 2.30
C ALA A 335 15.84 5.65 0.84
N ALA A 336 16.29 6.53 -0.06
CA ALA A 336 16.54 6.15 -1.46
C ALA A 336 17.66 5.09 -1.59
N GLY A 337 18.64 5.10 -0.71
CA GLY A 337 19.67 4.05 -0.60
C GLY A 337 19.04 2.69 -0.29
N GLU A 338 18.22 2.60 0.75
CA GLU A 338 17.57 1.36 1.17
C GLU A 338 16.55 0.88 0.10
N TRP A 339 15.78 1.77 -0.54
CA TRP A 339 14.90 1.41 -1.65
C TRP A 339 15.66 0.83 -2.85
N ARG A 340 16.91 1.31 -3.13
CA ARG A 340 17.75 0.71 -4.17
C ARG A 340 18.17 -0.71 -3.81
N GLU A 341 18.53 -0.96 -2.57
CA GLU A 341 18.85 -2.32 -2.11
C GLU A 341 17.63 -3.25 -2.19
N ALA A 342 16.45 -2.78 -1.73
CA ALA A 342 15.21 -3.53 -1.91
C ALA A 342 14.94 -3.88 -3.37
N LEU A 343 15.13 -2.90 -4.29
CA LEU A 343 14.91 -3.10 -5.72
C LEU A 343 15.90 -4.09 -6.37
N LYS A 344 17.14 -4.22 -5.86
CA LYS A 344 18.08 -5.24 -6.32
C LYS A 344 17.59 -6.65 -6.01
N LEU A 345 16.92 -6.82 -4.86
CA LEU A 345 16.37 -8.11 -4.42
C LEU A 345 15.01 -8.42 -5.06
N SER A 346 14.25 -7.38 -5.44
CA SER A 346 12.93 -7.49 -6.06
C SER A 346 12.82 -6.58 -7.30
N THR A 347 13.56 -6.93 -8.36
CA THR A 347 13.81 -6.06 -9.53
C THR A 347 12.57 -5.65 -10.32
N ALA A 348 11.49 -6.43 -10.27
CA ALA A 348 10.25 -6.18 -11.02
C ALA A 348 9.16 -5.47 -10.18
N ASP A 349 9.42 -5.18 -8.91
CA ASP A 349 8.41 -4.58 -8.03
C ASP A 349 8.20 -3.10 -8.36
N THR A 350 7.03 -2.80 -8.92
CA THR A 350 6.65 -1.44 -9.32
C THR A 350 6.36 -0.53 -8.12
N GLN A 351 6.01 -1.09 -6.96
CA GLN A 351 5.80 -0.29 -5.75
C GLN A 351 7.14 0.15 -5.16
N ILE A 352 8.13 -0.75 -5.08
CA ILE A 352 9.49 -0.40 -4.66
C ILE A 352 10.08 0.65 -5.62
N GLN A 353 9.90 0.49 -6.95
CA GLN A 353 10.33 1.49 -7.93
C GLN A 353 9.67 2.85 -7.69
N LYS A 354 8.36 2.87 -7.40
CA LYS A 354 7.62 4.11 -7.11
C LYS A 354 8.14 4.78 -5.83
N GLN A 355 8.33 4.03 -4.76
CA GLN A 355 8.82 4.57 -3.48
C GLN A 355 10.26 5.07 -3.59
N LEU A 356 11.12 4.37 -4.34
CA LEU A 356 12.46 4.86 -4.68
C LEU A 356 12.39 6.21 -5.40
N ALA A 357 11.56 6.31 -6.43
CA ALA A 357 11.42 7.55 -7.20
C ALA A 357 10.88 8.71 -6.37
N ILE A 358 9.94 8.45 -5.44
CA ILE A 358 9.43 9.45 -4.50
C ILE A 358 10.54 9.91 -3.54
N SER A 359 11.30 8.98 -2.94
CA SER A 359 12.41 9.34 -2.04
C SER A 359 13.52 10.12 -2.76
N LEU A 360 13.83 9.76 -4.01
CA LEU A 360 14.75 10.52 -4.88
C LEU A 360 14.22 11.93 -5.17
N LYS A 361 12.94 12.08 -5.47
CA LYS A 361 12.30 13.39 -5.67
C LYS A 361 12.39 14.25 -4.40
N LEU A 362 12.09 13.67 -3.24
CA LEU A 362 12.13 14.37 -1.95
C LEU A 362 13.56 14.75 -1.55
N SER A 363 14.58 13.96 -1.93
CA SER A 363 15.99 14.30 -1.77
C SER A 363 16.52 15.25 -2.87
N GLN A 364 15.64 15.73 -3.78
CA GLN A 364 15.96 16.61 -4.90
C GLN A 364 16.85 15.96 -5.99
N ASP A 365 17.02 14.64 -5.97
CA ASP A 365 17.68 13.92 -7.06
C ASP A 365 16.69 13.66 -8.22
N TYR A 366 16.24 14.75 -8.84
CA TYR A 366 15.27 14.69 -9.94
C TYR A 366 15.81 13.95 -11.18
N ARG A 367 17.16 13.93 -11.36
CA ARG A 367 17.79 13.20 -12.47
C ARG A 367 17.55 11.70 -12.37
N ALA A 368 17.67 11.15 -11.17
CA ALA A 368 17.42 9.73 -10.95
C ALA A 368 15.91 9.42 -10.81
N ALA A 369 15.10 10.33 -10.25
CA ALA A 369 13.67 10.12 -10.05
C ALA A 369 12.89 10.07 -11.36
N LEU A 370 13.13 11.01 -12.28
CA LEU A 370 12.30 11.20 -13.48
C LEU A 370 12.27 9.98 -14.42
N PRO A 371 13.37 9.30 -14.76
CA PRO A 371 13.34 8.10 -15.60
C PRO A 371 12.49 6.96 -15.01
N LEU A 372 12.55 6.76 -13.68
CA LEU A 372 11.76 5.75 -12.99
C LEU A 372 10.26 6.07 -13.06
N LEU A 373 9.88 7.31 -12.74
CA LEU A 373 8.49 7.77 -12.82
C LEU A 373 7.94 7.67 -14.25
N GLN A 374 8.71 8.07 -15.26
CA GLN A 374 8.32 7.94 -16.66
C GLN A 374 8.19 6.47 -17.09
N GLY A 375 9.04 5.59 -16.57
CA GLY A 375 8.94 4.14 -16.79
C GLY A 375 7.62 3.58 -16.27
N LEU A 376 7.26 3.93 -15.04
CA LEU A 376 6.00 3.55 -14.41
C LEU A 376 4.78 4.16 -15.13
N LEU A 377 4.87 5.43 -15.55
CA LEU A 377 3.80 6.09 -16.31
C LEU A 377 3.53 5.43 -17.66
N ARG A 378 4.56 4.94 -18.36
CA ARG A 378 4.38 4.15 -19.60
C ARG A 378 3.60 2.87 -19.37
N GLN A 379 3.77 2.23 -18.22
CA GLN A 379 3.02 1.02 -17.87
C GLN A 379 1.57 1.35 -17.43
N GLN A 380 1.35 2.50 -16.81
CA GLN A 380 0.05 2.93 -16.30
C GLN A 380 -0.28 4.37 -16.75
N PRO A 381 -0.53 4.60 -18.03
CA PRO A 381 -0.65 5.97 -18.60
C PRO A 381 -1.88 6.73 -18.10
N THR A 382 -2.87 6.04 -17.54
CA THR A 382 -4.09 6.64 -16.99
C THR A 382 -4.04 6.93 -15.49
N SER A 383 -2.95 6.58 -14.80
CA SER A 383 -2.79 6.84 -13.36
C SER A 383 -2.70 8.34 -13.09
N ALA A 384 -3.65 8.87 -12.30
CA ALA A 384 -3.62 10.27 -11.86
C ALA A 384 -2.36 10.58 -11.05
N GLU A 385 -2.00 9.68 -10.11
CA GLU A 385 -0.82 9.79 -9.25
C GLU A 385 0.47 9.87 -10.07
N LEU A 386 0.69 8.96 -11.04
CA LEU A 386 1.91 8.95 -11.84
C LEU A 386 2.01 10.15 -12.78
N ASN A 387 0.89 10.59 -13.37
CA ASN A 387 0.86 11.82 -14.15
C ASN A 387 1.22 13.03 -13.28
N TYR A 388 0.71 13.11 -12.05
CA TYR A 388 1.08 14.14 -11.08
C TYR A 388 2.56 14.06 -10.71
N LEU A 389 3.08 12.91 -10.31
CA LEU A 389 4.47 12.75 -9.88
C LEU A 389 5.46 13.14 -10.98
N VAL A 390 5.22 12.71 -12.22
CA VAL A 390 6.08 13.10 -13.37
C VAL A 390 5.95 14.60 -13.63
N GLY A 391 4.73 15.13 -13.68
CA GLY A 391 4.49 16.55 -13.94
C GLY A 391 5.09 17.46 -12.86
N ASP A 392 4.93 17.10 -11.60
CA ASP A 392 5.48 17.86 -10.48
C ASP A 392 7.01 17.80 -10.43
N THR A 393 7.61 16.64 -10.76
CA THR A 393 9.08 16.50 -10.89
C THR A 393 9.63 17.34 -12.04
N LEU A 394 8.94 17.41 -13.19
CA LEU A 394 9.31 18.28 -14.30
C LEU A 394 9.21 19.76 -13.91
N LEU A 395 8.18 20.13 -13.17
CA LEU A 395 7.98 21.49 -12.68
C LEU A 395 9.10 21.90 -11.70
N ASP A 396 9.54 21.00 -10.82
CA ASP A 396 10.68 21.22 -9.93
C ASP A 396 12.00 21.39 -10.71
N GLN A 397 12.10 20.81 -11.92
CA GLN A 397 13.20 21.04 -12.88
C GLN A 397 13.00 22.28 -13.77
N GLN A 398 11.98 23.11 -13.53
CA GLN A 398 11.61 24.28 -14.34
C GLN A 398 11.19 23.94 -15.79
N ARG A 399 10.84 22.69 -16.08
CA ARG A 399 10.35 22.22 -17.38
C ARG A 399 8.84 22.39 -17.48
N VAL A 400 8.38 23.64 -17.38
CA VAL A 400 6.97 24.02 -17.18
C VAL A 400 6.07 23.51 -18.31
N GLU A 401 6.50 23.71 -19.57
CA GLU A 401 5.68 23.35 -20.74
C GLU A 401 5.45 21.84 -20.88
N GLU A 402 6.38 21.03 -20.37
CA GLU A 402 6.25 19.57 -20.33
C GLU A 402 5.42 19.10 -19.14
N ALA A 403 5.42 19.86 -18.04
CA ALA A 403 4.67 19.54 -16.82
C ALA A 403 3.16 19.75 -17.00
N ILE A 404 2.74 20.86 -17.63
CA ILE A 404 1.33 21.26 -17.75
C ILE A 404 0.44 20.12 -18.33
N PRO A 405 0.75 19.48 -19.47
CA PRO A 405 -0.12 18.44 -20.02
C PRO A 405 -0.27 17.20 -19.12
N LEU A 406 0.74 16.88 -18.32
CA LEU A 406 0.69 15.79 -17.36
C LEU A 406 -0.18 16.14 -16.16
N LEU A 407 0.03 17.31 -15.59
CA LEU A 407 -0.77 17.81 -14.46
C LEU A 407 -2.26 17.97 -14.84
N LYS A 408 -2.55 18.45 -16.06
CA LYS A 408 -3.92 18.48 -16.61
C LYS A 408 -4.53 17.08 -16.69
N ARG A 409 -3.78 16.07 -17.12
CA ARG A 409 -4.25 14.67 -17.11
C ARG A 409 -4.50 14.16 -15.69
N ALA A 410 -3.64 14.48 -14.74
CA ALA A 410 -3.82 14.10 -13.35
C ALA A 410 -5.14 14.64 -12.79
N VAL A 411 -5.39 15.94 -12.92
CA VAL A 411 -6.62 16.61 -12.49
C VAL A 411 -7.85 16.09 -13.23
N SER A 412 -7.75 15.82 -14.55
CA SER A 412 -8.85 15.25 -15.33
C SER A 412 -9.22 13.83 -14.89
N ARG A 413 -8.26 13.03 -14.44
CA ARG A 413 -8.49 11.67 -13.94
C ARG A 413 -9.00 11.61 -12.52
N ASP A 414 -8.53 12.53 -11.68
CA ASP A 414 -9.00 12.70 -10.31
C ASP A 414 -9.22 14.19 -10.00
N PRO A 415 -10.44 14.71 -10.20
CA PRO A 415 -10.78 16.12 -9.92
C PRO A 415 -10.68 16.50 -8.43
N LYS A 416 -10.53 15.54 -7.53
CA LYS A 416 -10.36 15.80 -6.09
C LYS A 416 -8.90 15.77 -5.65
N PHE A 417 -7.96 15.53 -6.56
CA PHE A 417 -6.54 15.43 -6.24
C PHE A 417 -5.94 16.84 -6.01
N LEU A 418 -6.06 17.33 -4.79
CA LEU A 418 -5.69 18.72 -4.43
C LEU A 418 -4.21 19.02 -4.70
N ALA A 419 -3.30 18.08 -4.48
CA ALA A 419 -1.88 18.26 -4.80
C ALA A 419 -1.64 18.49 -6.31
N ALA A 420 -2.37 17.78 -7.18
CA ALA A 420 -2.29 17.99 -8.62
C ALA A 420 -2.85 19.37 -9.04
N HIS A 421 -3.93 19.84 -8.41
CA HIS A 421 -4.43 21.21 -8.59
C HIS A 421 -3.38 22.25 -8.17
N LYS A 422 -2.75 22.08 -7.00
CA LYS A 422 -1.69 22.98 -6.50
C LYS A 422 -0.52 23.06 -7.50
N SER A 423 -0.04 21.91 -7.98
CA SER A 423 1.09 21.89 -8.92
C SER A 423 0.71 22.42 -10.31
N LEU A 424 -0.53 22.16 -10.79
CA LEU A 424 -1.01 22.72 -12.05
C LEU A 424 -1.13 24.24 -11.97
N ALA A 425 -1.67 24.77 -10.88
CA ALA A 425 -1.74 26.23 -10.66
C ALA A 425 -0.34 26.86 -10.66
N ARG A 426 0.63 26.24 -9.97
CA ARG A 426 2.04 26.68 -9.96
C ARG A 426 2.63 26.67 -11.37
N ALA A 427 2.33 25.65 -12.18
CA ALA A 427 2.80 25.54 -13.56
C ALA A 427 2.14 26.60 -14.46
N ASP A 428 0.84 26.82 -14.34
CA ASP A 428 0.12 27.84 -15.14
C ASP A 428 0.59 29.26 -14.79
N LEU A 429 0.84 29.57 -13.51
CA LEU A 429 1.43 30.84 -13.10
C LEU A 429 2.84 31.03 -13.65
N ALA A 430 3.68 29.99 -13.61
CA ALA A 430 5.03 30.05 -14.15
C ALA A 430 5.04 30.24 -15.68
N ALA A 431 4.00 29.75 -16.37
CA ALA A 431 3.76 29.97 -17.81
C ALA A 431 3.07 31.30 -18.14
N GLY A 432 2.79 32.16 -17.16
CA GLY A 432 2.06 33.43 -17.34
C GLY A 432 0.55 33.27 -17.59
N LYS A 433 -0.03 32.10 -17.36
CA LYS A 433 -1.44 31.75 -17.59
C LYS A 433 -2.27 31.97 -16.33
N ALA A 434 -2.33 33.22 -15.86
CA ALA A 434 -2.97 33.54 -14.58
C ALA A 434 -4.46 33.17 -14.52
N ILE A 435 -5.18 33.33 -15.65
CA ILE A 435 -6.61 32.97 -15.71
C ILE A 435 -6.83 31.49 -15.52
N GLU A 436 -6.02 30.67 -16.16
CA GLU A 436 -6.07 29.20 -16.05
C GLU A 436 -5.72 28.71 -14.65
N ALA A 437 -4.82 29.39 -13.95
CA ALA A 437 -4.42 29.05 -12.59
C ALA A 437 -5.54 29.24 -11.55
N ILE A 438 -6.45 30.24 -11.73
CA ILE A 438 -7.48 30.61 -10.75
C ILE A 438 -8.35 29.42 -10.31
N PRO A 439 -8.96 28.60 -11.18
CA PRO A 439 -9.81 27.49 -10.76
C PRO A 439 -9.03 26.44 -9.95
N HIS A 440 -7.77 26.21 -10.29
CA HIS A 440 -6.91 25.25 -9.62
C HIS A 440 -6.45 25.76 -8.25
N LEU A 441 -6.10 27.03 -8.12
CA LEU A 441 -5.84 27.67 -6.82
C LEU A 441 -7.05 27.57 -5.90
N LYS A 442 -8.25 27.90 -6.40
CA LYS A 442 -9.49 27.76 -5.62
C LYS A 442 -9.73 26.35 -5.12
N ALA A 443 -9.54 25.36 -5.98
CA ALA A 443 -9.69 23.96 -5.61
C ALA A 443 -8.69 23.53 -4.51
N ALA A 444 -7.47 24.09 -4.52
CA ALA A 444 -6.42 23.77 -3.57
C ALA A 444 -6.50 24.55 -2.24
N LEU A 445 -7.30 25.63 -2.13
CA LEU A 445 -7.41 26.45 -0.91
C LEU A 445 -7.64 25.66 0.40
N PRO A 446 -8.40 24.53 0.42
CA PRO A 446 -8.53 23.73 1.64
C PRO A 446 -7.23 23.21 2.23
N THR A 447 -6.13 23.23 1.46
CA THR A 447 -4.78 22.81 1.89
C THR A 447 -3.87 23.99 2.22
N ASP A 448 -4.40 25.22 2.36
CA ASP A 448 -3.60 26.42 2.55
C ASP A 448 -3.45 26.79 4.03
N ASP A 449 -2.50 26.12 4.70
CA ASP A 449 -2.24 26.34 6.13
C ASP A 449 -1.42 27.61 6.42
N ASP A 450 -0.70 28.14 5.40
CA ASP A 450 0.22 29.26 5.55
C ASP A 450 -0.18 30.52 4.76
N GLY A 451 -1.30 30.48 4.04
CA GLY A 451 -1.80 31.56 3.22
C GLY A 451 -1.11 31.70 1.85
N SER A 452 -0.16 30.82 1.52
CA SER A 452 0.60 30.94 0.26
C SER A 452 -0.29 30.80 -0.97
N LEU A 453 -1.31 29.94 -0.93
CA LEU A 453 -2.28 29.79 -2.02
C LEU A 453 -3.21 30.98 -2.15
N HIS A 454 -3.64 31.58 -1.02
CA HIS A 454 -4.42 32.82 -1.04
C HIS A 454 -3.63 33.95 -1.68
N TYR A 455 -2.34 34.09 -1.33
CA TYR A 455 -1.48 35.10 -1.95
C TYR A 455 -1.32 34.88 -3.45
N GLN A 456 -1.05 33.64 -3.90
CA GLN A 456 -0.97 33.29 -5.32
C GLN A 456 -2.29 33.55 -6.05
N LEU A 457 -3.44 33.27 -5.43
CA LEU A 457 -4.76 33.55 -6.00
C LEU A 457 -5.00 35.04 -6.14
N ALA A 458 -4.58 35.85 -5.16
CA ALA A 458 -4.68 37.31 -5.26
C ALA A 458 -3.80 37.84 -6.41
N GLN A 459 -2.58 37.32 -6.56
CA GLN A 459 -1.70 37.66 -7.69
C GLN A 459 -2.35 37.30 -9.04
N ALA A 460 -2.94 36.11 -9.12
CA ALA A 460 -3.63 35.63 -10.34
C ALA A 460 -4.81 36.51 -10.69
N TYR A 461 -5.62 36.94 -9.71
CA TYR A 461 -6.68 37.91 -9.92
C TYR A 461 -6.17 39.26 -10.37
N GLN A 462 -5.08 39.76 -9.77
CA GLN A 462 -4.48 41.02 -10.19
C GLN A 462 -4.00 40.96 -11.64
N ALA A 463 -3.28 39.90 -12.00
CA ALA A 463 -2.76 39.69 -13.34
C ALA A 463 -3.87 39.48 -14.41
N SER A 464 -5.04 38.98 -14.00
CA SER A 464 -6.21 38.76 -14.88
C SER A 464 -7.16 39.95 -14.94
N GLY A 465 -6.80 41.13 -14.38
CA GLY A 465 -7.60 42.34 -14.42
C GLY A 465 -8.80 42.34 -13.45
N GLN A 466 -8.75 41.59 -12.36
CA GLN A 466 -9.79 41.43 -11.36
C GLN A 466 -9.34 41.99 -9.98
N PRO A 467 -8.98 43.31 -9.86
CA PRO A 467 -8.34 43.86 -8.66
C PRO A 467 -9.23 43.82 -7.41
N GLU A 468 -10.54 43.88 -7.56
CA GLU A 468 -11.45 43.84 -6.41
C GLU A 468 -11.51 42.44 -5.76
N LEU A 469 -11.44 41.39 -6.58
CA LEU A 469 -11.29 40.01 -6.06
C LEU A 469 -9.92 39.81 -5.42
N ALA A 470 -8.85 40.36 -6.01
CA ALA A 470 -7.52 40.31 -5.42
C ALA A 470 -7.50 40.96 -4.04
N LYS A 471 -8.10 42.13 -3.85
CA LYS A 471 -8.20 42.81 -2.54
C LYS A 471 -8.91 41.96 -1.51
N LYS A 472 -10.03 41.30 -1.88
CA LYS A 472 -10.78 40.42 -0.99
C LYS A 472 -9.92 39.27 -0.51
N ILE A 473 -9.25 38.57 -1.41
CA ILE A 473 -8.39 37.40 -1.07
C ILE A 473 -7.17 37.86 -0.25
N LEU A 474 -6.63 39.06 -0.46
CA LEU A 474 -5.54 39.59 0.37
C LEU A 474 -5.98 39.85 1.82
N VAL A 475 -7.22 40.15 2.08
CA VAL A 475 -7.75 40.25 3.45
C VAL A 475 -7.74 38.89 4.12
N ASP A 476 -8.21 37.84 3.41
CA ASP A 476 -8.18 36.47 3.93
C ASP A 476 -6.73 36.01 4.18
N TYR A 477 -5.81 36.28 3.25
CA TYR A 477 -4.37 36.05 3.42
C TYR A 477 -3.81 36.71 4.69
N GLN A 478 -4.14 38.00 4.92
CA GLN A 478 -3.69 38.75 6.10
C GLN A 478 -4.23 38.15 7.40
N MET A 479 -5.47 37.66 7.42
CA MET A 479 -6.05 36.97 8.57
C MET A 479 -5.32 35.65 8.84
N ILE A 480 -5.05 34.85 7.82
CA ILE A 480 -4.29 33.59 7.94
C ILE A 480 -2.87 33.89 8.46
N GLN A 481 -2.20 34.89 7.89
CA GLN A 481 -0.83 35.26 8.33
C GLN A 481 -0.79 35.74 9.79
N ARG A 482 -1.76 36.51 10.25
CA ARG A 482 -1.86 36.94 11.65
C ARG A 482 -2.10 35.74 12.58
N SER A 483 -3.03 34.86 12.20
CA SER A 483 -3.29 33.64 12.96
C SER A 483 -2.07 32.70 12.98
N ALA A 484 -1.41 32.50 11.85
CA ALA A 484 -0.20 31.71 11.75
C ALA A 484 0.99 32.30 12.53
N ALA A 485 1.14 33.63 12.52
CA ALA A 485 2.18 34.30 13.31
C ALA A 485 1.94 34.17 14.81
N ALA A 486 0.69 34.33 15.27
CA ALA A 486 0.33 34.12 16.66
C ALA A 486 0.54 32.64 17.09
N ALA A 487 0.15 31.70 16.22
CA ALA A 487 0.38 30.27 16.45
C ALA A 487 1.87 29.92 16.47
N ARG A 488 2.70 30.53 15.59
CA ARG A 488 4.17 30.31 15.58
C ARG A 488 4.82 30.86 16.84
N GLU A 489 4.42 32.05 17.30
CA GLU A 489 4.96 32.63 18.53
C GLU A 489 4.54 31.81 19.77
N ALA A 490 3.29 31.38 19.82
CA ALA A 490 2.80 30.46 20.85
C ALA A 490 3.55 29.12 20.79
N ALA A 491 3.72 28.55 19.60
CA ALA A 491 4.49 27.32 19.39
C ALA A 491 5.94 27.48 19.76
N LYS A 492 6.60 28.61 19.44
CA LYS A 492 8.00 28.86 19.80
C LYS A 492 8.18 28.88 21.31
N ARG A 493 7.29 29.57 22.05
CA ARG A 493 7.31 29.57 23.53
C ARG A 493 7.01 28.18 24.11
N ALA A 494 6.10 27.45 23.46
CA ALA A 494 5.66 26.13 23.89
C ALA A 494 6.66 25.02 23.53
N THR A 495 7.50 25.21 22.50
CA THR A 495 8.44 24.19 22.03
C THR A 495 9.87 24.36 22.58
N GLU A 496 10.11 25.33 23.46
CA GLU A 496 11.38 25.43 24.18
C GLU A 496 11.52 24.25 25.16
N ILE A 497 12.62 23.51 25.02
CA ILE A 497 12.95 22.41 25.94
C ILE A 497 13.49 23.05 27.22
N THR A 498 12.64 23.06 28.26
CA THR A 498 12.97 23.72 29.56
C THR A 498 13.40 22.68 30.59
N PRO A 499 14.18 23.10 31.62
CA PRO A 499 14.49 22.23 32.74
C PRO A 499 13.25 21.64 33.41
N PRO A 500 13.40 20.50 34.10
CA PRO A 500 12.31 19.81 34.78
C PRO A 500 11.78 20.56 36.02
#